data_875d50bffe928df6c8eb7edc919e2048
#
_entry.id   875d50bffe928df6c8eb7edc919e2048
#
_cell.length_a   1.000
_cell.length_b   1.000
_cell.length_c   1.000
_cell.angle_alpha   90.00
_cell.angle_beta   90.00
_cell.angle_gamma   90.00
#
_symmetry.space_group_name_H-M   'P 1'
#
loop_
_entity.id
_entity.type
_entity.pdbx_description
1 polymer ?
#
loop_
_entity_poly.entity_id
_entity_poly.type
_entity_poly.pdbx_seq_one_letter_code
_entity_poly.pdbx_strand_id
1 'polypeptide(L)'
;SSSYENLLRIHWVATLFGKVDLSLAVTGGVHSAEDALKALMAGADVTHLCSVLLQQGPQALAEIEQGMREWMTEHEYQSVQQLKGSVCRDRAIDPSAYDRANYVQVMHSHRSAKGVWR
;
A
#
# COMPACT_ATOMS: atom_id res chain seq x y z
N SER A 1 13.93 -1.65 4.17
CA SER A 1 12.78 -0.98 3.54
C SER A 1 12.14 0.03 4.48
N SER A 2 11.40 0.96 3.93
CA SER A 2 10.70 2.00 4.68
C SER A 2 9.27 2.16 4.14
N SER A 3 8.40 2.79 4.92
CA SER A 3 7.04 3.12 4.49
C SER A 3 7.01 3.95 3.21
N TYR A 4 8.07 4.71 2.96
CA TYR A 4 8.19 5.52 1.75
C TYR A 4 8.20 4.69 0.48
N GLU A 5 8.85 3.52 0.51
CA GLU A 5 8.92 2.63 -0.64
C GLU A 5 7.56 2.06 -1.02
N ASN A 6 6.65 2.02 -0.06
CA ASN A 6 5.30 1.52 -0.27
C ASN A 6 4.50 2.37 -1.27
N LEU A 7 4.78 3.68 -1.35
CA LEU A 7 4.06 4.59 -2.25
C LEU A 7 4.17 4.18 -3.72
N LEU A 8 5.36 3.85 -4.16
CA LEU A 8 5.59 3.43 -5.55
C LEU A 8 4.90 2.09 -5.85
N ARG A 9 4.95 1.18 -4.90
CA ARG A 9 4.30 -0.12 -5.01
C ARG A 9 2.79 0.02 -5.08
N ILE A 10 2.22 0.87 -4.24
CA ILE A 10 0.78 1.18 -4.24
C ILE A 10 0.35 1.74 -5.58
N HIS A 11 1.13 2.67 -6.15
CA HIS A 11 0.85 3.23 -7.47
C HIS A 11 0.72 2.13 -8.53
N TRP A 12 1.67 1.21 -8.59
CA TRP A 12 1.64 0.15 -9.59
C TRP A 12 0.55 -0.88 -9.33
N VAL A 13 0.26 -1.21 -8.08
CA VAL A 13 -0.87 -2.08 -7.74
C VAL A 13 -2.18 -1.46 -8.20
N ALA A 14 -2.40 -0.17 -7.93
CA ALA A 14 -3.60 0.54 -8.34
C ALA A 14 -3.76 0.56 -9.86
N THR A 15 -2.64 0.65 -10.59
CA THR A 15 -2.62 0.64 -12.05
C THR A 15 -2.93 -0.75 -12.62
N LEU A 16 -2.40 -1.80 -11.99
CA LEU A 16 -2.54 -3.18 -12.46
C LEU A 16 -3.86 -3.83 -12.04
N PHE A 17 -4.49 -3.35 -10.97
CA PHE A 17 -5.72 -3.93 -10.47
C PHE A 17 -6.79 -4.01 -11.56
N GLY A 18 -7.31 -5.22 -11.79
CA GLY A 18 -8.30 -5.47 -12.83
C GLY A 18 -7.75 -5.57 -14.24
N LYS A 19 -6.45 -5.32 -14.46
CA LYS A 19 -5.80 -5.40 -15.76
C LYS A 19 -5.09 -6.72 -16.01
N VAL A 20 -4.74 -7.42 -14.93
CA VAL A 20 -4.05 -8.71 -15.00
C VAL A 20 -4.89 -9.76 -14.29
N ASP A 21 -4.86 -10.97 -14.78
CA ASP A 21 -5.54 -12.12 -14.17
C ASP A 21 -4.58 -12.85 -13.22
N LEU A 22 -4.11 -12.09 -12.23
CA LEU A 22 -3.15 -12.56 -11.22
C LEU A 22 -3.51 -11.96 -9.87
N SER A 23 -3.19 -12.68 -8.81
CA SER A 23 -3.19 -12.11 -7.47
C SER A 23 -2.01 -11.17 -7.31
N LEU A 24 -2.24 -10.00 -6.74
CA LEU A 24 -1.22 -8.99 -6.54
C LEU A 24 -0.76 -9.00 -5.09
N ALA A 25 0.56 -9.01 -4.89
CA ALA A 25 1.16 -8.96 -3.56
C ALA A 25 2.08 -7.76 -3.45
N VAL A 26 1.97 -7.04 -2.35
CA VAL A 26 2.89 -5.94 -2.02
C VAL A 26 3.91 -6.43 -1.02
N THR A 27 5.18 -6.24 -1.34
CA THR A 27 6.30 -6.55 -0.45
C THR A 27 7.23 -5.35 -0.35
N GLY A 28 7.75 -5.11 0.86
CA GLY A 28 8.63 -3.98 1.14
C GLY A 28 7.86 -2.69 1.47
N GLY A 29 8.29 -2.01 2.53
CA GLY A 29 7.70 -0.75 2.97
C GLY A 29 6.43 -0.87 3.78
N VAL A 30 5.98 -2.08 4.12
CA VAL A 30 4.80 -2.28 4.96
C VAL A 30 5.26 -2.36 6.42
N HIS A 31 5.07 -1.28 7.17
CA HIS A 31 5.51 -1.16 8.55
C HIS A 31 4.38 -0.87 9.55
N SER A 32 3.18 -0.58 9.05
CA SER A 32 2.03 -0.21 9.88
C SER A 32 0.73 -0.75 9.30
N ALA A 33 -0.34 -0.72 10.10
CA ALA A 33 -1.68 -1.03 9.63
C ALA A 33 -2.09 -0.12 8.47
N GLU A 34 -1.74 1.16 8.54
CA GLU A 34 -2.03 2.13 7.48
C GLU A 34 -1.37 1.74 6.16
N ASP A 35 -0.10 1.34 6.19
CA ASP A 35 0.62 0.88 4.99
C ASP A 35 -0.09 -0.33 4.35
N ALA A 36 -0.47 -1.31 5.16
CA ALA A 36 -1.18 -2.49 4.70
C ALA A 36 -2.55 -2.15 4.10
N LEU A 37 -3.32 -1.31 4.78
CA LEU A 37 -4.64 -0.86 4.32
C LEU A 37 -4.54 -0.14 2.97
N LYS A 38 -3.58 0.75 2.81
CA LYS A 38 -3.36 1.47 1.55
C LYS A 38 -3.08 0.51 0.40
N ALA A 39 -2.26 -0.52 0.64
CA ALA A 39 -1.97 -1.54 -0.37
C ALA A 39 -3.22 -2.32 -0.78
N LEU A 40 -4.04 -2.73 0.19
CA LEU A 40 -5.29 -3.45 -0.07
C LEU A 40 -6.31 -2.57 -0.80
N MET A 41 -6.44 -1.31 -0.37
CA MET A 41 -7.34 -0.35 -1.04
C MET A 41 -6.94 -0.12 -2.50
N ALA A 42 -5.64 -0.15 -2.80
CA ALA A 42 -5.14 -0.04 -4.17
C ALA A 42 -5.41 -1.31 -5.01
N GLY A 43 -5.64 -2.45 -4.37
CA GLY A 43 -5.98 -3.68 -5.06
C GLY A 43 -5.10 -4.89 -4.77
N ALA A 44 -4.17 -4.79 -3.82
CA ALA A 44 -3.36 -5.93 -3.42
C ALA A 44 -4.24 -7.01 -2.77
N ASP A 45 -3.93 -8.25 -3.04
CA ASP A 45 -4.57 -9.40 -2.40
C ASP A 45 -3.90 -9.74 -1.07
N VAL A 46 -2.59 -9.55 -0.99
CA VAL A 46 -1.80 -9.77 0.21
C VAL A 46 -0.70 -8.73 0.36
N THR A 47 -0.27 -8.53 1.59
CA THR A 47 0.92 -7.74 1.92
C THR A 47 1.92 -8.61 2.67
N HIS A 48 3.19 -8.49 2.31
CA HIS A 48 4.26 -9.23 2.97
C HIS A 48 5.02 -8.31 3.93
N LEU A 49 5.33 -8.83 5.10
CA LEU A 49 6.07 -8.13 6.14
C LEU A 49 7.43 -8.83 6.32
N CYS A 50 8.49 -8.06 6.40
CA CYS A 50 9.82 -8.58 6.70
C CYS A 50 10.56 -7.66 7.66
N SER A 51 11.00 -6.50 7.18
CA SER A 51 11.84 -5.60 7.97
C SER A 51 11.19 -5.12 9.27
N VAL A 52 9.88 -4.91 9.28
CA VAL A 52 9.16 -4.55 10.52
C VAL A 52 9.26 -5.66 11.57
N LEU A 53 9.19 -6.92 11.14
CA LEU A 53 9.32 -8.06 12.06
C LEU A 53 10.75 -8.18 12.59
N LEU A 54 11.74 -7.89 11.76
CA LEU A 54 13.14 -7.88 12.18
C LEU A 54 13.45 -6.75 13.16
N GLN A 55 12.82 -5.60 12.98
CA GLN A 55 13.03 -4.42 13.82
C GLN A 55 12.25 -4.45 15.13
N GLN A 56 11.02 -4.93 15.11
CA GLN A 56 10.08 -4.84 16.23
C GLN A 56 9.71 -6.19 16.84
N GLY A 57 10.08 -7.28 16.19
CA GLY A 57 9.75 -8.64 16.62
C GLY A 57 8.43 -9.15 16.04
N PRO A 58 8.12 -10.44 16.24
CA PRO A 58 6.96 -11.07 15.61
C PRO A 58 5.60 -10.52 16.07
N GLN A 59 5.53 -9.89 17.23
CA GLN A 59 4.31 -9.27 17.73
C GLN A 59 3.82 -8.11 16.81
N ALA A 60 4.70 -7.54 15.99
CA ALA A 60 4.32 -6.50 15.04
C ALA A 60 3.22 -6.97 14.07
N LEU A 61 3.21 -8.25 13.72
CA LEU A 61 2.16 -8.81 12.88
C LEU A 61 0.78 -8.69 13.53
N ALA A 62 0.68 -9.07 14.81
CA ALA A 62 -0.57 -8.97 15.55
C ALA A 62 -1.01 -7.52 15.74
N GLU A 63 -0.07 -6.61 15.98
CA GLU A 63 -0.35 -5.19 16.15
C GLU A 63 -0.88 -4.57 14.84
N ILE A 64 -0.28 -4.92 13.71
CA ILE A 64 -0.72 -4.45 12.39
C ILE A 64 -2.12 -5.00 12.08
N GLU A 65 -2.36 -6.29 12.30
CA GLU A 65 -3.68 -6.88 12.10
C GLU A 65 -4.74 -6.21 12.97
N GLN A 66 -4.45 -5.99 14.24
CA GLN A 66 -5.39 -5.33 15.14
C GLN A 66 -5.69 -3.91 14.69
N GLY A 67 -4.69 -3.14 14.28
CA GLY A 67 -4.86 -1.80 13.75
C GLY A 67 -5.74 -1.78 12.49
N MET A 68 -5.58 -2.77 11.62
CA MET A 68 -6.42 -2.92 10.44
C MET A 68 -7.88 -3.21 10.82
N ARG A 69 -8.12 -4.09 11.78
CA ARG A 69 -9.47 -4.43 12.26
C ARG A 69 -10.16 -3.21 12.86
N GLU A 70 -9.46 -2.45 13.69
CA GLU A 70 -9.99 -1.23 14.30
C GLU A 70 -10.37 -0.20 13.26
N TRP A 71 -9.49 0.03 12.28
CA TRP A 71 -9.75 0.98 11.19
C TRP A 71 -10.96 0.55 10.36
N MET A 72 -11.05 -0.72 10.01
CA MET A 72 -12.17 -1.25 9.23
C MET A 72 -13.49 -1.13 9.99
N THR A 73 -13.47 -1.37 11.29
CA THR A 73 -14.66 -1.21 12.14
C THR A 73 -15.12 0.26 12.17
N GLU A 74 -14.19 1.19 12.37
CA GLU A 74 -14.48 2.62 12.41
C GLU A 74 -15.05 3.13 11.08
N HIS A 75 -14.61 2.57 9.96
CA HIS A 75 -15.04 2.97 8.62
C HIS A 75 -16.13 2.06 8.04
N GLU A 76 -16.72 1.21 8.88
CA GLU A 76 -17.88 0.36 8.55
C GLU A 76 -17.61 -0.64 7.41
N TYR A 77 -16.36 -1.10 7.25
CA TYR A 77 -16.03 -2.19 6.34
C TYR A 77 -16.21 -3.54 7.03
N GLN A 78 -16.96 -4.44 6.40
CA GLN A 78 -17.24 -5.76 6.94
C GLN A 78 -16.24 -6.82 6.50
N SER A 79 -15.50 -6.58 5.40
CA SER A 79 -14.55 -7.53 4.86
C SER A 79 -13.44 -6.83 4.07
N VAL A 80 -12.31 -7.52 3.92
CA VAL A 80 -11.21 -7.07 3.06
C VAL A 80 -11.66 -7.02 1.60
N GLN A 81 -12.53 -7.91 1.17
CA GLN A 81 -13.05 -7.91 -0.20
C GLN A 81 -13.81 -6.61 -0.53
N GLN A 82 -14.55 -6.08 0.43
CA GLN A 82 -15.26 -4.81 0.27
C GLN A 82 -14.27 -3.63 0.12
N LEU A 83 -13.15 -3.69 0.82
CA LEU A 83 -12.12 -2.67 0.83
C LEU A 83 -11.22 -2.73 -0.41
N LYS A 84 -10.94 -3.94 -0.91
CA LYS A 84 -9.95 -4.19 -1.95
C LYS A 84 -10.29 -3.46 -3.24
N GLY A 85 -9.30 -2.72 -3.76
CA GLY A 85 -9.45 -2.01 -5.02
C GLY A 85 -10.32 -0.75 -4.97
N SER A 86 -10.70 -0.29 -3.76
CA SER A 86 -11.53 0.91 -3.62
C SER A 86 -10.83 2.17 -4.13
N VAL A 87 -9.49 2.16 -4.17
CA VAL A 87 -8.67 3.26 -4.70
C VAL A 87 -7.76 2.69 -5.79
N CYS A 88 -8.29 2.49 -6.98
CA CYS A 88 -7.53 1.98 -8.12
C CYS A 88 -7.58 2.96 -9.30
N ARG A 89 -6.69 2.72 -10.28
CA ARG A 89 -6.56 3.57 -11.47
C ARG A 89 -7.87 3.73 -12.23
N ASP A 90 -8.60 2.64 -12.43
CA ASP A 90 -9.82 2.65 -13.25
C ASP A 90 -10.96 3.45 -12.65
N ARG A 91 -10.88 3.81 -11.39
CA ARG A 91 -11.86 4.66 -10.71
C ARG A 91 -11.50 6.14 -10.78
N ALA A 92 -10.35 6.48 -11.34
CA ALA A 92 -9.97 7.85 -11.58
C ALA A 92 -10.77 8.45 -12.76
N ILE A 93 -11.04 9.75 -12.69
CA ILE A 93 -11.78 10.46 -13.74
C ILE A 93 -11.02 10.41 -15.08
N ASP A 94 -9.70 10.61 -15.03
CA ASP A 94 -8.80 10.48 -16.17
C ASP A 94 -7.65 9.54 -15.79
N PRO A 95 -7.70 8.26 -16.19
CA PRO A 95 -6.66 7.30 -15.85
C PRO A 95 -5.25 7.68 -16.34
N SER A 96 -5.14 8.30 -17.51
CA SER A 96 -3.83 8.73 -18.04
C SER A 96 -3.23 9.87 -17.21
N ALA A 97 -4.05 10.84 -16.84
CA ALA A 97 -3.63 11.92 -15.95
C ALA A 97 -3.28 11.40 -14.56
N TYR A 98 -4.06 10.43 -14.06
CA TYR A 98 -3.78 9.74 -12.79
C TYR A 98 -2.38 9.10 -12.81
N ASP A 99 -2.06 8.34 -13.86
CA ASP A 99 -0.76 7.68 -13.99
C ASP A 99 0.39 8.68 -13.96
N ARG A 100 0.30 9.74 -14.77
CA ARG A 100 1.35 10.76 -14.83
C ARG A 100 1.50 11.51 -13.52
N ALA A 101 0.39 12.01 -12.98
CA ALA A 101 0.40 12.82 -11.76
C ALA A 101 0.89 12.01 -10.56
N ASN A 102 0.40 10.79 -10.39
CA ASN A 102 0.77 9.96 -9.24
C ASN A 102 2.21 9.45 -9.34
N TYR A 103 2.65 9.04 -10.53
CA TYR A 103 4.03 8.58 -10.71
C TYR A 103 5.02 9.70 -10.42
N VAL A 104 4.84 10.86 -11.02
CA VAL A 104 5.71 12.02 -10.79
C VAL A 104 5.66 12.46 -9.32
N GLN A 105 4.47 12.52 -8.73
CA GLN A 105 4.32 12.90 -7.33
C GLN A 105 5.02 11.93 -6.39
N VAL A 106 4.90 10.63 -6.63
CA VAL A 106 5.58 9.60 -5.83
C VAL A 106 7.10 9.74 -5.95
N MET A 107 7.61 9.92 -7.17
CA MET A 107 9.04 10.10 -7.39
C MET A 107 9.59 11.36 -6.73
N HIS A 108 8.84 12.46 -6.81
CA HIS A 108 9.24 13.73 -6.20
C HIS A 108 9.04 13.77 -4.68
N SER A 109 8.17 12.96 -4.13
CA SER A 109 7.93 12.90 -2.68
C SER A 109 9.04 12.17 -1.94
N HIS A 110 9.81 11.32 -2.64
CA HIS A 110 10.91 10.57 -2.03
C HIS A 110 12.06 11.51 -1.69
N ARG A 111 12.52 11.42 -0.44
CA ARG A 111 13.70 12.14 0.03
C ARG A 111 14.64 11.18 0.71
N SER A 112 15.84 11.07 0.20
CA SER A 112 16.87 10.25 0.81
C SER A 112 17.31 10.85 2.15
N ALA A 113 17.81 10.02 3.04
CA ALA A 113 18.49 10.50 4.24
C ALA A 113 19.69 11.36 3.84
N LYS A 114 19.94 12.41 4.60
CA LYS A 114 21.02 13.36 4.31
C LYS A 114 22.36 12.64 4.24
N GLY A 115 23.06 12.81 3.13
CA GLY A 115 24.37 12.19 2.91
C GLY A 115 24.35 10.80 2.32
N VAL A 116 23.18 10.21 2.09
CA VAL A 116 23.07 8.87 1.50
C VAL A 116 23.10 8.94 -0.03
N TRP A 117 22.20 9.70 -0.62
CA TRP A 117 22.17 9.97 -2.06
C TRP A 117 21.17 11.08 -2.36
N ARG A 118 21.30 11.66 -3.52
CA ARG A 118 20.47 12.82 -3.92
C ARG A 118 19.47 12.47 -5.01
#